data_0c5d7e9519cbf643a43025d456dd872d
#
_entry.id   0c5d7e9519cbf643a43025d456dd872d
#
_cell.length_a   1.000
_cell.length_b   1.000
_cell.length_c   1.000
_cell.angle_alpha   90.00
_cell.angle_beta   90.00
_cell.angle_gamma   90.00
#
_symmetry.space_group_name_H-M   'P 1'
#
loop_
_entity.id
_entity.type
_entity.pdbx_description
1 polymer ?
#
loop_
_entity_poly.entity_id
_entity_poly.type
_entity_poly.pdbx_seq_one_letter_code
_entity_poly.pdbx_strand_id
1 'polypeptide(L)'
;MQIRVLGCSGGIGAGLRTTSLLIDDDVLIDCGSGVGELTLDEMRGIRHIFLTHGHLDHITFIPFLVDSVFEALVDNPITIHLQIETLQMLREHIFNWQIWPDFAKLPDDANPVIKYDVITPGQQITLSERNLEAIPVTHTQPALGYRIQKAGGGSFAFSGDTRSTDRFWQVLNAYPELDILFVECAYADHEEVLSQIAGHHRPSTLAEDLRKLHHQPAIYITHHKP
;
A
#
# COMPACT_ATOMS: atom_id res chain seq x y z
N MET A 1 6.16 14.66 8.97
CA MET A 1 5.46 13.44 8.47
C MET A 1 5.83 12.31 9.41
N GLN A 2 4.84 11.64 9.97
CA GLN A 2 5.01 10.45 10.80
C GLN A 2 4.62 9.22 9.98
N ILE A 3 5.33 8.10 10.16
CA ILE A 3 4.98 6.83 9.54
C ILE A 3 4.84 5.81 10.67
N ARG A 4 3.69 5.14 10.74
CA ARG A 4 3.43 4.05 11.68
C ARG A 4 3.21 2.77 10.91
N VAL A 5 4.05 1.77 11.13
CA VAL A 5 3.91 0.44 10.55
C VAL A 5 2.88 -0.32 11.38
N LEU A 6 1.70 -0.55 10.82
CA LEU A 6 0.62 -1.31 11.44
C LEU A 6 0.77 -2.80 11.15
N GLY A 7 1.29 -3.13 9.97
CA GLY A 7 1.61 -4.48 9.55
C GLY A 7 2.67 -4.47 8.46
N CYS A 8 3.56 -5.45 8.48
CA CYS A 8 4.66 -5.57 7.52
C CYS A 8 5.04 -7.03 7.21
N SER A 9 4.17 -7.98 7.57
CA SER A 9 4.40 -9.41 7.31
C SER A 9 3.73 -9.85 6.01
N GLY A 10 4.35 -10.77 5.29
CA GLY A 10 3.77 -11.44 4.12
C GLY A 10 2.75 -12.54 4.48
N GLY A 11 2.24 -12.56 5.70
CA GLY A 11 1.24 -13.51 6.18
C GLY A 11 0.77 -13.17 7.58
N ILE A 12 -0.06 -14.05 8.14
CA ILE A 12 -0.65 -13.87 9.47
C ILE A 12 -0.10 -14.90 10.48
N GLY A 13 -0.09 -14.51 11.74
CA GLY A 13 0.32 -15.36 12.86
C GLY A 13 0.20 -14.61 14.17
N ALA A 14 0.60 -15.21 15.27
CA ALA A 14 0.62 -14.53 16.57
C ALA A 14 1.63 -13.35 16.51
N GLY A 15 1.10 -12.13 16.60
CA GLY A 15 1.90 -10.90 16.49
C GLY A 15 2.29 -10.50 15.06
N LEU A 16 1.92 -11.30 14.04
CA LEU A 16 2.16 -10.98 12.64
C LEU A 16 0.90 -10.36 12.01
N ARG A 17 1.10 -9.25 11.29
CA ARG A 17 0.04 -8.52 10.58
C ARG A 17 0.47 -8.25 9.16
N THR A 18 -0.45 -8.39 8.22
CA THR A 18 -0.19 -8.10 6.82
C THR A 18 -0.16 -6.60 6.55
N THR A 19 0.36 -6.25 5.40
CA THR A 19 0.84 -4.92 5.02
C THR A 19 -0.18 -3.81 5.25
N SER A 20 0.20 -2.83 6.06
CA SER A 20 -0.50 -1.57 6.20
C SER A 20 0.41 -0.52 6.86
N LEU A 21 0.58 0.63 6.21
CA LEU A 21 1.34 1.77 6.73
C LEU A 21 0.39 2.94 6.94
N LEU A 22 0.39 3.54 8.13
CA LEU A 22 -0.33 4.78 8.40
C LEU A 22 0.63 5.96 8.32
N ILE A 23 0.28 6.95 7.50
CA ILE A 23 1.03 8.18 7.30
C ILE A 23 0.25 9.31 7.95
N ASP A 24 0.90 9.98 8.89
CA ASP A 24 0.27 10.92 9.81
C ASP A 24 -0.95 10.24 10.48
N ASP A 25 -2.18 10.70 10.26
CA ASP A 25 -3.40 10.17 10.86
C ASP A 25 -4.54 9.93 9.87
N ASP A 26 -4.30 10.16 8.56
CA ASP A 26 -5.36 10.21 7.56
C ASP A 26 -5.09 9.39 6.27
N VAL A 27 -3.86 8.91 6.04
CA VAL A 27 -3.50 8.16 4.83
C VAL A 27 -2.99 6.77 5.17
N LEU A 28 -3.59 5.76 4.56
CA LEU A 28 -3.08 4.39 4.57
C LEU A 28 -2.38 4.06 3.24
N ILE A 29 -1.25 3.36 3.29
CA ILE A 29 -0.76 2.57 2.17
C ILE A 29 -1.04 1.11 2.50
N ASP A 30 -1.83 0.48 1.66
CA ASP A 30 -2.45 -0.82 1.84
C ASP A 30 -3.34 -0.92 3.09
N CYS A 31 -4.26 -1.87 3.04
CA CYS A 31 -5.25 -2.10 4.08
C CYS A 31 -5.34 -3.59 4.41
N GLY A 32 -4.19 -4.17 4.78
CA GLY A 32 -4.09 -5.52 5.28
C GLY A 32 -4.51 -5.64 6.75
N SER A 33 -4.23 -6.79 7.36
CA SER A 33 -4.69 -7.08 8.73
C SER A 33 -4.08 -6.15 9.80
N GLY A 34 -3.01 -5.40 9.47
CA GLY A 34 -2.44 -4.38 10.35
C GLY A 34 -3.42 -3.28 10.74
N VAL A 35 -4.40 -2.95 9.89
CA VAL A 35 -5.45 -1.96 10.20
C VAL A 35 -6.24 -2.29 11.46
N GLY A 36 -6.36 -3.59 11.80
CA GLY A 36 -7.02 -4.02 13.02
C GLY A 36 -6.34 -3.57 14.34
N GLU A 37 -5.13 -3.00 14.27
CA GLU A 37 -4.44 -2.41 15.42
C GLU A 37 -4.87 -0.95 15.70
N LEU A 38 -5.65 -0.34 14.80
CA LEU A 38 -6.19 1.01 14.99
C LEU A 38 -7.38 1.01 15.95
N THR A 39 -7.46 2.04 16.78
CA THR A 39 -8.69 2.35 17.52
C THR A 39 -9.78 2.85 16.59
N LEU A 40 -11.05 2.78 17.01
CA LEU A 40 -12.16 3.32 16.21
C LEU A 40 -12.00 4.82 15.92
N ASP A 41 -11.42 5.58 16.84
CA ASP A 41 -11.19 7.02 16.62
C ASP A 41 -10.12 7.26 15.55
N GLU A 42 -9.05 6.47 15.54
CA GLU A 42 -8.05 6.51 14.47
C GLU A 42 -8.64 6.07 13.14
N MET A 43 -9.45 5.02 13.11
CA MET A 43 -10.15 4.57 11.89
C MET A 43 -11.06 5.67 11.33
N ARG A 44 -11.75 6.44 12.19
CA ARG A 44 -12.57 7.60 11.79
C ARG A 44 -11.74 8.72 11.17
N GLY A 45 -10.45 8.78 11.46
CA GLY A 45 -9.50 9.75 10.89
C GLY A 45 -9.11 9.46 9.45
N ILE A 46 -9.18 8.21 9.00
CA ILE A 46 -8.71 7.80 7.66
C ILE A 46 -9.55 8.46 6.56
N ARG A 47 -8.86 9.06 5.59
CA ARG A 47 -9.46 9.74 4.43
C ARG A 47 -9.02 9.16 3.11
N HIS A 48 -7.81 8.60 3.07
CA HIS A 48 -7.20 8.10 1.84
C HIS A 48 -6.58 6.72 2.06
N ILE A 49 -6.81 5.81 1.13
CA ILE A 49 -6.14 4.51 1.06
C ILE A 49 -5.47 4.41 -0.32
N PHE A 50 -4.17 4.24 -0.35
CA PHE A 50 -3.40 3.99 -1.56
C PHE A 50 -3.08 2.51 -1.63
N LEU A 51 -3.62 1.83 -2.63
CA LEU A 51 -3.37 0.39 -2.80
C LEU A 51 -2.19 0.16 -3.73
N THR A 52 -1.28 -0.69 -3.30
CA THR A 52 -0.17 -1.15 -4.16
C THR A 52 -0.69 -2.09 -5.23
N HIS A 53 -1.53 -3.06 -4.86
CA HIS A 53 -2.13 -4.05 -5.74
C HIS A 53 -3.30 -4.78 -5.05
N GLY A 54 -3.90 -5.78 -5.72
CA GLY A 54 -5.15 -6.40 -5.29
C GLY A 54 -5.02 -7.73 -4.53
N HIS A 55 -3.85 -8.15 -4.05
CA HIS A 55 -3.76 -9.36 -3.22
C HIS A 55 -4.43 -9.15 -1.86
N LEU A 56 -5.01 -10.24 -1.31
CA LEU A 56 -5.83 -10.17 -0.10
C LEU A 56 -5.08 -9.62 1.11
N ASP A 57 -3.80 -9.92 1.26
CA ASP A 57 -2.98 -9.43 2.37
C ASP A 57 -2.74 -7.92 2.33
N HIS A 58 -3.13 -7.24 1.24
CA HIS A 58 -3.08 -5.78 1.07
C HIS A 58 -4.45 -5.10 1.11
N ILE A 59 -5.55 -5.84 0.93
CA ILE A 59 -6.91 -5.25 0.78
C ILE A 59 -7.94 -5.80 1.77
N THR A 60 -7.63 -6.89 2.48
CA THR A 60 -8.63 -7.69 3.21
C THR A 60 -9.36 -6.92 4.31
N PHE A 61 -8.76 -5.85 4.88
CA PHE A 61 -9.37 -5.07 5.94
C PHE A 61 -10.15 -3.83 5.46
N ILE A 62 -10.20 -3.55 4.16
CA ILE A 62 -11.03 -2.44 3.63
C ILE A 62 -12.50 -2.60 4.02
N PRO A 63 -13.15 -3.77 3.82
CA PRO A 63 -14.54 -3.97 4.22
C PRO A 63 -14.77 -3.75 5.71
N PHE A 64 -13.89 -4.31 6.55
CA PHE A 64 -14.00 -4.20 8.01
C PHE A 64 -13.77 -2.77 8.52
N LEU A 65 -12.79 -2.06 7.96
CA LEU A 65 -12.53 -0.66 8.30
C LEU A 65 -13.77 0.19 8.04
N VAL A 66 -14.32 0.10 6.82
CA VAL A 66 -15.47 0.91 6.40
C VAL A 66 -16.71 0.57 7.21
N ASP A 67 -16.99 -0.71 7.43
CA ASP A 67 -18.12 -1.18 8.23
C ASP A 67 -18.04 -0.70 9.69
N SER A 68 -16.85 -0.76 10.28
CA SER A 68 -16.62 -0.37 11.68
C SER A 68 -16.88 1.10 11.97
N VAL A 69 -16.73 1.99 10.97
CA VAL A 69 -16.87 3.44 11.13
C VAL A 69 -17.83 4.07 10.11
N PHE A 70 -18.73 3.26 9.56
CA PHE A 70 -19.63 3.62 8.46
C PHE A 70 -20.34 4.97 8.67
N GLU A 71 -20.94 5.19 9.84
CA GLU A 71 -21.68 6.43 10.16
C GLU A 71 -20.80 7.69 10.03
N ALA A 72 -19.53 7.60 10.45
CA ALA A 72 -18.59 8.71 10.33
C ALA A 72 -18.16 8.98 8.88
N LEU A 73 -18.23 7.97 8.02
CA LEU A 73 -17.85 8.07 6.62
C LEU A 73 -18.97 8.66 5.74
N VAL A 74 -20.19 8.73 6.22
CA VAL A 74 -21.31 9.40 5.50
C VAL A 74 -20.97 10.87 5.24
N ASP A 75 -20.43 11.56 6.25
CA ASP A 75 -20.02 12.96 6.11
C ASP A 75 -18.59 13.12 5.55
N ASN A 76 -17.75 12.11 5.73
CA ASN A 76 -16.31 12.16 5.39
C ASN A 76 -15.88 10.86 4.71
N PRO A 77 -16.24 10.63 3.44
CA PRO A 77 -15.96 9.38 2.73
C PRO A 77 -14.45 9.13 2.54
N ILE A 78 -14.08 7.85 2.52
CA ILE A 78 -12.72 7.42 2.18
C ILE A 78 -12.56 7.43 0.66
N THR A 79 -11.45 7.98 0.18
CA THR A 79 -11.03 7.83 -1.21
C THR A 79 -9.98 6.74 -1.32
N ILE A 80 -10.25 5.72 -2.15
CA ILE A 80 -9.31 4.64 -2.43
C ILE A 80 -8.64 4.94 -3.78
N HIS A 81 -7.32 5.16 -3.74
CA HIS A 81 -6.47 5.38 -4.90
C HIS A 81 -5.87 4.04 -5.33
N LEU A 82 -6.13 3.63 -6.57
CA LEU A 82 -5.81 2.27 -7.03
C LEU A 82 -5.73 2.20 -8.55
N GLN A 83 -5.04 1.19 -9.09
CA GLN A 83 -5.07 0.90 -10.52
C GLN A 83 -6.43 0.32 -10.95
N ILE A 84 -6.74 0.45 -12.24
CA ILE A 84 -8.03 -0.02 -12.77
C ILE A 84 -8.22 -1.54 -12.57
N GLU A 85 -7.15 -2.32 -12.66
CA GLU A 85 -7.19 -3.77 -12.46
C GLU A 85 -7.55 -4.11 -11.02
N THR A 86 -6.99 -3.40 -10.05
CA THR A 86 -7.34 -3.55 -8.62
C THR A 86 -8.79 -3.15 -8.35
N LEU A 87 -9.28 -2.08 -9.00
CA LEU A 87 -10.69 -1.69 -8.90
C LEU A 87 -11.62 -2.78 -9.43
N GLN A 88 -11.28 -3.37 -10.57
CA GLN A 88 -12.06 -4.45 -11.14
C GLN A 88 -12.12 -5.65 -10.20
N MET A 89 -10.99 -6.06 -9.61
CA MET A 89 -10.94 -7.14 -8.63
C MET A 89 -11.79 -6.84 -7.37
N LEU A 90 -11.70 -5.62 -6.82
CA LEU A 90 -12.51 -5.24 -5.66
C LEU A 90 -14.01 -5.34 -5.95
N ARG A 91 -14.45 -4.84 -7.12
CA ARG A 91 -15.87 -4.87 -7.53
C ARG A 91 -16.37 -6.27 -7.83
N GLU A 92 -15.56 -7.08 -8.49
CA GLU A 92 -15.96 -8.42 -8.91
C GLU A 92 -15.94 -9.41 -7.74
N HIS A 93 -14.97 -9.31 -6.85
CA HIS A 93 -14.71 -10.37 -5.88
C HIS A 93 -14.95 -9.97 -4.41
N ILE A 94 -15.03 -8.69 -4.08
CA ILE A 94 -15.21 -8.22 -2.69
C ILE A 94 -16.54 -7.47 -2.56
N PHE A 95 -16.67 -6.30 -3.22
CA PHE A 95 -17.84 -5.42 -3.10
C PHE A 95 -18.92 -5.77 -4.14
N ASN A 96 -19.40 -7.01 -4.10
CA ASN A 96 -20.27 -7.61 -5.12
C ASN A 96 -21.66 -8.02 -4.59
N TRP A 97 -22.04 -7.57 -3.38
CA TRP A 97 -23.28 -7.90 -2.69
C TRP A 97 -23.42 -9.38 -2.28
N GLN A 98 -22.41 -10.21 -2.59
CA GLN A 98 -22.36 -11.63 -2.20
C GLN A 98 -21.33 -11.84 -1.10
N ILE A 99 -20.12 -11.31 -1.26
CA ILE A 99 -19.07 -11.35 -0.23
C ILE A 99 -19.27 -10.18 0.73
N TRP A 100 -19.41 -8.95 0.19
CA TRP A 100 -19.62 -7.73 0.98
C TRP A 100 -20.50 -6.72 0.24
N PRO A 101 -21.26 -5.86 0.96
CA PRO A 101 -22.00 -4.77 0.36
C PRO A 101 -21.10 -3.82 -0.44
N ASP A 102 -21.61 -3.26 -1.53
CA ASP A 102 -20.87 -2.26 -2.31
C ASP A 102 -20.98 -0.88 -1.64
N PHE A 103 -20.01 -0.56 -0.84
CA PHE A 103 -19.92 0.72 -0.12
C PHE A 103 -19.74 1.95 -1.02
N ALA A 104 -19.38 1.76 -2.29
CA ALA A 104 -19.42 2.83 -3.28
C ALA A 104 -20.84 3.18 -3.75
N LYS A 105 -21.86 2.50 -3.19
CA LYS A 105 -23.30 2.75 -3.43
C LYS A 105 -24.08 2.98 -2.15
N LEU A 106 -23.43 3.04 -1.02
CA LEU A 106 -24.04 3.20 0.30
C LEU A 106 -23.59 4.50 0.97
N PRO A 107 -24.49 5.21 1.68
CA PRO A 107 -25.91 4.89 1.86
C PRO A 107 -26.76 5.07 0.60
N ASP A 108 -26.27 5.85 -0.37
CA ASP A 108 -26.88 6.03 -1.69
C ASP A 108 -25.80 6.38 -2.75
N ASP A 109 -26.14 6.28 -4.02
CA ASP A 109 -25.19 6.50 -5.13
C ASP A 109 -24.66 7.95 -5.22
N ALA A 110 -25.36 8.92 -4.64
CA ALA A 110 -24.95 10.34 -4.66
C ALA A 110 -23.94 10.67 -3.55
N ASN A 111 -24.02 9.95 -2.44
CA ASN A 111 -23.21 10.20 -1.24
C ASN A 111 -22.56 8.89 -0.72
N PRO A 112 -21.73 8.20 -1.51
CA PRO A 112 -21.14 6.94 -1.09
C PRO A 112 -20.06 7.15 -0.03
N VAL A 113 -19.90 6.17 0.89
CA VAL A 113 -18.87 6.20 1.92
C VAL A 113 -17.48 5.79 1.40
N ILE A 114 -17.41 5.16 0.22
CA ILE A 114 -16.17 4.93 -0.53
C ILE A 114 -16.25 5.65 -1.88
N LYS A 115 -15.17 6.34 -2.23
CA LYS A 115 -14.92 6.86 -3.58
C LYS A 115 -13.68 6.19 -4.16
N TYR A 116 -13.69 5.93 -5.46
CA TYR A 116 -12.51 5.39 -6.15
C TYR A 116 -11.86 6.47 -7.01
N ASP A 117 -10.56 6.62 -6.86
CA ASP A 117 -9.70 7.43 -7.72
C ASP A 117 -8.74 6.49 -8.46
N VAL A 118 -9.00 6.32 -9.76
CA VAL A 118 -8.18 5.44 -10.59
C VAL A 118 -6.90 6.16 -10.97
N ILE A 119 -5.78 5.64 -10.46
CA ILE A 119 -4.46 6.19 -10.69
C ILE A 119 -3.65 5.36 -11.70
N THR A 120 -2.70 6.00 -12.34
CA THR A 120 -1.81 5.38 -13.34
C THR A 120 -0.35 5.43 -12.88
N PRO A 121 0.48 4.48 -13.33
CA PRO A 121 1.91 4.52 -13.08
C PRO A 121 2.55 5.86 -13.49
N GLY A 122 3.34 6.46 -12.59
CA GLY A 122 3.97 7.77 -12.77
C GLY A 122 3.10 8.95 -12.36
N GLN A 123 1.84 8.72 -11.99
CA GLN A 123 0.95 9.79 -11.51
C GLN A 123 1.41 10.30 -10.15
N GLN A 124 1.34 11.63 -9.98
CA GLN A 124 1.57 12.31 -8.71
C GLN A 124 0.25 12.85 -8.16
N ILE A 125 0.01 12.61 -6.88
CA ILE A 125 -1.19 13.06 -6.15
C ILE A 125 -0.72 13.93 -4.99
N THR A 126 -1.26 15.13 -4.92
CA THR A 126 -0.96 16.05 -3.81
C THR A 126 -2.11 16.03 -2.80
N LEU A 127 -1.80 15.68 -1.57
CA LEU A 127 -2.70 15.72 -0.41
C LEU A 127 -2.14 16.69 0.62
N SER A 128 -2.72 17.88 0.68
CA SER A 128 -2.21 18.98 1.53
C SER A 128 -0.73 19.26 1.25
N GLU A 129 0.14 18.99 2.22
CA GLU A 129 1.59 19.21 2.11
C GLU A 129 2.37 17.96 1.62
N ARG A 130 1.67 16.87 1.30
CA ARG A 130 2.28 15.60 0.88
C ARG A 130 2.07 15.38 -0.61
N ASN A 131 3.14 15.02 -1.31
CA ASN A 131 3.10 14.57 -2.70
C ASN A 131 3.42 13.08 -2.75
N LEU A 132 2.50 12.30 -3.30
CA LEU A 132 2.62 10.86 -3.48
C LEU A 132 2.80 10.55 -4.96
N GLU A 133 3.86 9.81 -5.30
CA GLU A 133 4.10 9.33 -6.66
C GLU A 133 3.89 7.82 -6.73
N ALA A 134 3.05 7.40 -7.68
CA ALA A 134 2.78 5.99 -7.96
C ALA A 134 3.87 5.44 -8.90
N ILE A 135 4.69 4.52 -8.44
CA ILE A 135 5.84 3.97 -9.18
C ILE A 135 5.52 2.54 -9.62
N PRO A 136 5.55 2.20 -10.92
CA PRO A 136 5.31 0.82 -11.34
C PRO A 136 6.42 -0.10 -10.87
N VAL A 137 6.04 -1.25 -10.35
CA VAL A 137 6.92 -2.33 -9.91
C VAL A 137 6.56 -3.65 -10.60
N THR A 138 7.38 -4.68 -10.42
CA THR A 138 7.21 -5.95 -11.14
C THR A 138 6.72 -7.03 -10.18
N HIS A 139 5.45 -7.38 -10.28
CA HIS A 139 4.84 -8.44 -9.49
C HIS A 139 4.01 -9.38 -10.38
N THR A 140 3.28 -10.33 -9.79
CA THR A 140 2.43 -11.30 -10.52
C THR A 140 1.19 -10.68 -11.15
N GLN A 141 0.82 -9.47 -10.71
CA GLN A 141 -0.24 -8.62 -11.25
C GLN A 141 0.26 -7.17 -11.35
N PRO A 142 -0.47 -6.26 -12.02
CA PRO A 142 -0.13 -4.85 -12.00
C PRO A 142 0.00 -4.32 -10.57
N ALA A 143 1.17 -3.76 -10.25
CA ALA A 143 1.49 -3.33 -8.89
C ALA A 143 2.25 -2.00 -8.89
N LEU A 144 2.11 -1.28 -7.79
CA LEU A 144 2.71 0.01 -7.54
C LEU A 144 3.54 -0.01 -6.25
N GLY A 145 4.69 0.64 -6.30
CA GLY A 145 5.30 1.22 -5.12
C GLY A 145 4.92 2.70 -5.02
N TYR A 146 5.25 3.33 -3.91
CA TYR A 146 4.97 4.74 -3.68
C TYR A 146 6.20 5.46 -3.16
N ARG A 147 6.42 6.69 -3.65
CA ARG A 147 7.30 7.66 -3.02
C ARG A 147 6.47 8.82 -2.47
N ILE A 148 6.71 9.18 -1.22
CA ILE A 148 6.01 10.26 -0.56
C ILE A 148 7.01 11.31 -0.10
N GLN A 149 6.73 12.57 -0.43
CA GLN A 149 7.51 13.74 -0.04
C GLN A 149 6.62 14.73 0.68
N LYS A 150 7.02 15.17 1.88
CA LYS A 150 6.36 16.29 2.56
C LYS A 150 7.01 17.60 2.17
N ALA A 151 6.21 18.63 1.95
CA ALA A 151 6.71 20.00 1.76
C ALA A 151 7.51 20.44 3.01
N GLY A 152 8.69 21.00 2.79
CA GLY A 152 9.57 21.42 3.88
C GLY A 152 10.42 20.30 4.51
N GLY A 153 10.37 19.08 3.98
CA GLY A 153 11.27 17.98 4.35
C GLY A 153 10.61 16.68 4.74
N GLY A 154 11.41 15.62 4.69
CA GLY A 154 11.01 14.25 4.97
C GLY A 154 10.43 13.53 3.74
N SER A 155 11.11 12.46 3.34
CA SER A 155 10.72 11.61 2.20
C SER A 155 10.82 10.14 2.57
N PHE A 156 9.89 9.34 2.05
CA PHE A 156 10.06 7.90 2.11
C PHE A 156 9.56 7.22 0.84
N ALA A 157 10.01 6.00 0.63
CA ALA A 157 9.49 5.14 -0.41
C ALA A 157 9.09 3.78 0.18
N PHE A 158 8.08 3.19 -0.44
CA PHE A 158 7.62 1.83 -0.17
C PHE A 158 7.54 1.08 -1.50
N SER A 159 8.21 -0.07 -1.58
CA SER A 159 8.25 -0.84 -2.83
C SER A 159 6.91 -1.49 -3.19
N GLY A 160 6.01 -1.70 -2.21
CA GLY A 160 4.98 -2.73 -2.38
C GLY A 160 5.63 -4.09 -2.60
N ASP A 161 4.88 -5.05 -3.13
CA ASP A 161 5.38 -6.36 -3.48
C ASP A 161 6.01 -6.33 -4.87
N THR A 162 7.25 -6.82 -4.98
CA THR A 162 8.01 -6.77 -6.23
C THR A 162 9.15 -7.76 -6.27
N ARG A 163 9.46 -8.26 -7.44
CA ARG A 163 10.78 -8.81 -7.76
C ARG A 163 11.65 -7.68 -8.34
N SER A 164 12.88 -8.02 -8.75
CA SER A 164 13.80 -7.04 -9.34
C SER A 164 13.13 -6.18 -10.42
N THR A 165 13.28 -4.86 -10.28
CA THR A 165 12.71 -3.85 -11.16
C THR A 165 13.64 -2.64 -11.26
N ASP A 166 13.92 -2.18 -12.47
CA ASP A 166 14.79 -1.01 -12.66
C ASP A 166 14.03 0.30 -12.49
N ARG A 167 12.75 0.31 -12.85
CA ARG A 167 11.95 1.54 -12.87
C ARG A 167 11.81 2.18 -11.50
N PHE A 168 11.61 1.38 -10.46
CA PHE A 168 11.51 1.87 -9.09
C PHE A 168 12.77 2.66 -8.68
N TRP A 169 13.94 2.08 -8.89
CA TRP A 169 15.22 2.70 -8.56
C TRP A 169 15.51 3.94 -9.41
N GLN A 170 15.19 3.91 -10.70
CA GLN A 170 15.33 5.08 -11.59
C GLN A 170 14.51 6.27 -11.09
N VAL A 171 13.26 6.04 -10.66
CA VAL A 171 12.41 7.10 -10.13
C VAL A 171 12.98 7.64 -8.82
N LEU A 172 13.38 6.77 -7.89
CA LEU A 172 13.96 7.21 -6.62
C LEU A 172 15.24 8.05 -6.84
N ASN A 173 16.09 7.63 -7.75
CA ASN A 173 17.36 8.32 -8.07
C ASN A 173 17.15 9.68 -8.80
N ALA A 174 15.98 9.95 -9.36
CA ALA A 174 15.66 11.23 -9.98
C ALA A 174 15.42 12.37 -8.96
N TYR A 175 15.22 12.03 -7.70
CA TYR A 175 15.04 12.99 -6.61
C TYR A 175 16.36 13.25 -5.88
N PRO A 176 16.51 14.42 -5.22
CA PRO A 176 17.76 14.77 -4.55
C PRO A 176 18.03 13.95 -3.29
N GLU A 177 16.97 13.43 -2.64
CA GLU A 177 17.09 12.74 -1.36
C GLU A 177 15.98 11.70 -1.15
N LEU A 178 16.30 10.72 -0.32
CA LEU A 178 15.36 9.74 0.24
C LEU A 178 15.82 9.43 1.68
N ASP A 179 14.94 9.66 2.66
CA ASP A 179 15.29 9.47 4.08
C ASP A 179 15.02 8.04 4.54
N ILE A 180 13.91 7.44 4.08
CA ILE A 180 13.47 6.10 4.50
C ILE A 180 13.06 5.29 3.27
N LEU A 181 13.46 4.03 3.26
CA LEU A 181 13.01 3.04 2.28
C LEU A 181 12.42 1.82 3.00
N PHE A 182 11.15 1.55 2.75
CA PHE A 182 10.55 0.26 3.06
C PHE A 182 10.59 -0.60 1.78
N VAL A 183 11.23 -1.75 1.86
CA VAL A 183 11.38 -2.65 0.69
C VAL A 183 11.11 -4.09 1.11
N GLU A 184 10.40 -4.81 0.25
CA GLU A 184 10.03 -6.19 0.52
C GLU A 184 11.18 -7.17 0.37
N CYS A 185 11.17 -8.25 1.13
CA CYS A 185 11.97 -9.44 0.93
C CYS A 185 11.24 -10.63 1.54
N ALA A 186 10.47 -11.35 0.72
CA ALA A 186 9.51 -12.33 1.22
C ALA A 186 10.13 -13.70 1.51
N TYR A 187 11.07 -14.15 0.70
CA TYR A 187 11.59 -15.52 0.71
C TYR A 187 13.07 -15.59 1.06
N ALA A 188 13.51 -16.75 1.54
CA ALA A 188 14.92 -17.03 1.75
C ALA A 188 15.63 -17.37 0.42
N ASP A 189 16.97 -17.27 0.37
CA ASP A 189 17.73 -17.52 -0.86
C ASP A 189 17.59 -18.95 -1.41
N HIS A 190 17.37 -19.92 -0.53
CA HIS A 190 17.16 -21.32 -0.96
C HIS A 190 15.78 -21.57 -1.57
N GLU A 191 14.85 -20.60 -1.48
CA GLU A 191 13.50 -20.64 -2.05
C GLU A 191 13.41 -19.93 -3.42
N GLU A 192 14.49 -19.94 -4.19
CA GLU A 192 14.60 -19.21 -5.44
C GLU A 192 13.43 -19.41 -6.42
N VAL A 193 13.05 -20.66 -6.65
CA VAL A 193 11.96 -20.99 -7.59
C VAL A 193 10.65 -20.39 -7.13
N LEU A 194 10.36 -20.49 -5.83
CA LEU A 194 9.13 -19.96 -5.26
C LEU A 194 9.11 -18.42 -5.30
N SER A 195 10.22 -17.77 -4.95
CA SER A 195 10.39 -16.33 -5.04
C SER A 195 10.14 -15.80 -6.46
N GLN A 196 10.67 -16.50 -7.49
CA GLN A 196 10.46 -16.12 -8.89
C GLN A 196 9.01 -16.27 -9.34
N ILE A 197 8.35 -17.39 -8.99
CA ILE A 197 6.96 -17.66 -9.35
C ILE A 197 6.01 -16.68 -8.65
N ALA A 198 6.25 -16.43 -7.36
CA ALA A 198 5.43 -15.53 -6.56
C ALA A 198 5.73 -14.05 -6.82
N GLY A 199 6.80 -13.72 -7.56
CA GLY A 199 7.12 -12.35 -7.95
C GLY A 199 7.68 -11.48 -6.82
N HIS A 200 8.49 -12.07 -5.93
CA HIS A 200 9.07 -11.38 -4.77
C HIS A 200 10.60 -11.40 -4.76
N HIS A 201 11.17 -10.55 -3.93
CA HIS A 201 12.59 -10.58 -3.60
C HIS A 201 12.96 -11.72 -2.63
N ARG A 202 14.22 -12.13 -2.73
CA ARG A 202 15.01 -12.85 -1.74
C ARG A 202 16.27 -12.03 -1.41
N PRO A 203 17.03 -12.31 -0.33
CA PRO A 203 18.16 -11.47 0.08
C PRO A 203 19.18 -11.19 -1.03
N SER A 204 19.54 -12.19 -1.82
CA SER A 204 20.50 -12.02 -2.92
C SER A 204 20.00 -11.07 -4.00
N THR A 205 18.74 -11.21 -4.47
CA THR A 205 18.17 -10.34 -5.50
C THR A 205 17.91 -8.92 -4.98
N LEU A 206 17.48 -8.78 -3.73
CA LEU A 206 17.34 -7.47 -3.10
C LEU A 206 18.69 -6.77 -2.96
N ALA A 207 19.74 -7.49 -2.52
CA ALA A 207 21.08 -6.93 -2.39
C ALA A 207 21.64 -6.44 -3.74
N GLU A 208 21.32 -7.12 -4.83
CA GLU A 208 21.66 -6.65 -6.19
C GLU A 208 20.91 -5.39 -6.57
N ASP A 209 19.61 -5.35 -6.31
CA ASP A 209 18.75 -4.20 -6.62
C ASP A 209 19.11 -2.96 -5.79
N LEU A 210 19.43 -3.11 -4.52
CA LEU A 210 19.85 -2.01 -3.64
C LEU A 210 21.13 -1.29 -4.14
N ARG A 211 21.99 -1.96 -4.92
CA ARG A 211 23.17 -1.32 -5.53
C ARG A 211 22.80 -0.30 -6.62
N LYS A 212 21.56 -0.33 -7.12
CA LYS A 212 21.05 0.63 -8.09
C LYS A 212 20.65 1.96 -7.44
N LEU A 213 20.42 1.97 -6.13
CA LEU A 213 20.04 3.17 -5.38
C LEU A 213 21.25 4.06 -5.12
N HIS A 214 21.16 5.34 -5.45
CA HIS A 214 22.22 6.33 -5.26
C HIS A 214 22.17 7.01 -3.88
N HIS A 215 21.06 6.87 -3.17
CA HIS A 215 20.83 7.43 -1.83
C HIS A 215 21.26 6.44 -0.74
N GLN A 216 21.36 6.94 0.48
CA GLN A 216 21.64 6.14 1.67
C GLN A 216 20.54 6.34 2.73
N PRO A 217 19.29 5.93 2.43
CA PRO A 217 18.20 6.04 3.38
C PRO A 217 18.35 5.04 4.53
N ALA A 218 17.58 5.24 5.59
CA ALA A 218 17.30 4.17 6.54
C ALA A 218 16.43 3.11 5.83
N ILE A 219 16.93 1.86 5.74
CA ILE A 219 16.26 0.77 5.02
C ILE A 219 15.56 -0.16 6.01
N TYR A 220 14.28 -0.41 5.79
CA TYR A 220 13.47 -1.35 6.55
C TYR A 220 12.95 -2.44 5.61
N ILE A 221 13.24 -3.70 5.97
CA ILE A 221 12.77 -4.87 5.22
C ILE A 221 11.35 -5.22 5.67
N THR A 222 10.48 -5.48 4.71
CA THR A 222 9.07 -5.82 4.94
C THR A 222 8.68 -7.12 4.25
N HIS A 223 7.45 -7.54 4.44
CA HIS A 223 6.78 -8.64 3.73
C HIS A 223 7.42 -10.02 3.93
N HIS A 224 8.13 -10.23 5.04
CA HIS A 224 8.65 -11.55 5.39
C HIS A 224 7.49 -12.56 5.49
N LYS A 225 7.62 -13.69 4.78
CA LYS A 225 6.72 -14.84 4.98
C LYS A 225 7.00 -15.48 6.34
N PRO A 226 5.97 -15.90 7.08
CA PRO A 226 6.11 -16.58 8.39
C PRO A 226 6.90 -17.89 8.32
#